data_8dd14a15c1d50e1f847dc02f2d87681c
#
_entry.id   8dd14a15c1d50e1f847dc02f2d87681c
#
_cell.length_a   1.000
_cell.length_b   1.000
_cell.length_c   1.000
_cell.angle_alpha   90.00
_cell.angle_beta   90.00
_cell.angle_gamma   90.00
#
_symmetry.space_group_name_H-M   'P 1'
#
loop_
_entity.id
_entity.type
_entity.pdbx_description
1 polymer ?
#
loop_
_entity_poly.entity_id
_entity_poly.type
_entity_poly.pdbx_seq_one_letter_code
_entity_poly.pdbx_strand_id
1 'polypeptide(L)'
;MRSLPADALGEQIQTRILAADHIPGLVARCEYMHGLVPELKAAIMALRATEFDHDAIMRCIETFHVAVSEFKAKHAFERLPYSPEIDARYPFRDEAFNSVYIGSRDALVRPFDASHDFDPATVWPYLDASLAPPERAQLYHGKILCRIMQSADLKHPGERDLIGQRGVFATREIQPGECLGIYGGRLMTPAIASMCLDDSFVLSCSTQKEECFIDGENILAMTNTIFAYEDDCPVAQAEDGYNTVTARFNATSRCGRSFSVGASFATAFIAPGTELRWNYNYSPEQVRNRFSSVEQ
;
A
#
# COMPACT_ATOMS: atom_id res chain seq x y z
N MET A 1 -6.48 30.35 -24.49
CA MET A 1 -5.27 30.73 -23.72
C MET A 1 -4.07 30.43 -24.61
N ARG A 2 -3.10 31.35 -24.78
CA ARG A 2 -1.84 31.05 -25.50
C ARG A 2 -1.04 30.12 -24.56
N SER A 3 -0.57 28.97 -25.05
CA SER A 3 0.37 28.10 -24.33
C SER A 3 1.65 28.90 -24.03
N LEU A 4 2.20 28.74 -22.86
CA LEU A 4 3.52 29.24 -22.50
C LEU A 4 4.57 28.50 -23.33
N PRO A 5 5.66 29.17 -23.76
CA PRO A 5 6.81 28.47 -24.31
C PRO A 5 7.35 27.41 -23.34
N ALA A 6 7.96 26.34 -23.84
CA ALA A 6 8.42 25.22 -23.02
C ALA A 6 9.34 25.64 -21.87
N ASP A 7 10.31 26.52 -22.12
CA ASP A 7 11.24 26.97 -21.07
C ASP A 7 10.52 27.76 -19.96
N ALA A 8 9.56 28.62 -20.33
CA ALA A 8 8.76 29.37 -19.36
C ALA A 8 7.83 28.46 -18.56
N LEU A 9 7.31 27.37 -19.15
CA LEU A 9 6.54 26.36 -18.42
C LEU A 9 7.43 25.58 -17.47
N GLY A 10 8.67 25.22 -17.86
CA GLY A 10 9.66 24.57 -17.00
C GLY A 10 9.97 25.41 -15.76
N GLU A 11 10.25 26.69 -15.90
CA GLU A 11 10.46 27.63 -14.78
C GLU A 11 9.23 27.73 -13.88
N GLN A 12 8.04 27.80 -14.46
CA GLN A 12 6.78 27.84 -13.70
C GLN A 12 6.55 26.55 -12.90
N ILE A 13 6.84 25.40 -13.49
CA ILE A 13 6.75 24.09 -12.80
C ILE A 13 7.63 24.11 -11.55
N GLN A 14 8.91 24.43 -11.73
CA GLN A 14 9.87 24.44 -10.63
C GLN A 14 9.46 25.43 -9.54
N THR A 15 9.08 26.66 -9.91
CA THR A 15 8.66 27.70 -8.96
C THR A 15 7.43 27.28 -8.15
N ARG A 16 6.42 26.69 -8.79
CA ARG A 16 5.19 26.26 -8.12
C ARG A 16 5.42 25.07 -7.18
N ILE A 17 6.26 24.11 -7.57
CA ILE A 17 6.59 22.97 -6.70
C ILE A 17 7.42 23.42 -5.50
N LEU A 18 8.42 24.29 -5.68
CA LEU A 18 9.20 24.87 -4.58
C LEU A 18 8.34 25.72 -3.62
N ALA A 19 7.26 26.33 -4.09
CA ALA A 19 6.34 27.06 -3.21
C ALA A 19 5.69 26.14 -2.16
N ALA A 20 5.54 24.84 -2.42
CA ALA A 20 5.04 23.88 -1.46
C ALA A 20 5.92 23.78 -0.20
N ASP A 21 7.22 24.04 -0.30
CA ASP A 21 8.14 24.00 0.84
C ASP A 21 7.81 25.01 1.94
N HIS A 22 7.16 26.12 1.56
CA HIS A 22 6.75 27.17 2.49
C HIS A 22 5.39 26.94 3.15
N ILE A 23 4.65 25.90 2.71
CA ILE A 23 3.35 25.56 3.30
C ILE A 23 3.59 24.86 4.66
N PRO A 24 3.01 25.36 5.77
CA PRO A 24 3.20 24.75 7.07
C PRO A 24 2.43 23.42 7.17
N GLY A 25 3.10 22.40 7.68
CA GLY A 25 2.50 21.08 7.90
C GLY A 25 2.51 20.18 6.66
N LEU A 26 2.76 18.89 6.89
CA LEU A 26 2.95 17.90 5.83
C LEU A 26 1.65 17.62 5.07
N VAL A 27 0.53 17.51 5.78
CA VAL A 27 -0.78 17.26 5.15
C VAL A 27 -1.12 18.37 4.15
N ALA A 28 -1.02 19.65 4.57
CA ALA A 28 -1.31 20.79 3.68
C ALA A 28 -0.38 20.84 2.45
N ARG A 29 0.90 20.47 2.61
CA ARG A 29 1.83 20.36 1.47
C ARG A 29 1.38 19.27 0.48
N CYS A 30 1.00 18.10 1.01
CA CYS A 30 0.53 17.00 0.16
C CYS A 30 -0.78 17.38 -0.57
N GLU A 31 -1.71 18.04 0.10
CA GLU A 31 -2.95 18.54 -0.50
C GLU A 31 -2.66 19.55 -1.63
N TYR A 32 -1.77 20.49 -1.39
CA TYR A 32 -1.34 21.44 -2.41
C TYR A 32 -0.74 20.72 -3.62
N MET A 33 0.18 19.80 -3.42
CA MET A 33 0.82 19.04 -4.49
C MET A 33 -0.16 18.12 -5.22
N HIS A 34 -1.11 17.51 -4.50
CA HIS A 34 -2.15 16.66 -5.07
C HIS A 34 -3.04 17.44 -6.06
N GLY A 35 -3.36 18.70 -5.77
CA GLY A 35 -4.04 19.61 -6.70
C GLY A 35 -3.14 20.09 -7.84
N LEU A 36 -1.88 20.42 -7.54
CA LEU A 36 -0.95 21.01 -8.49
C LEU A 36 -0.48 20.04 -9.58
N VAL A 37 -0.18 18.78 -9.23
CA VAL A 37 0.40 17.78 -10.16
C VAL A 37 -0.49 17.54 -11.39
N PRO A 38 -1.82 17.33 -11.26
CA PRO A 38 -2.70 17.20 -12.44
C PRO A 38 -2.72 18.44 -13.31
N GLU A 39 -2.71 19.65 -12.72
CA GLU A 39 -2.67 20.90 -13.48
C GLU A 39 -1.39 21.02 -14.33
N LEU A 40 -0.24 20.72 -13.73
CA LEU A 40 1.05 20.76 -14.43
C LEU A 40 1.11 19.70 -15.55
N LYS A 41 0.62 18.48 -15.31
CA LYS A 41 0.50 17.45 -16.36
C LYS A 41 -0.39 17.91 -17.51
N ALA A 42 -1.53 18.54 -17.23
CA ALA A 42 -2.41 19.08 -18.25
C ALA A 42 -1.74 20.20 -19.06
N ALA A 43 -0.96 21.08 -18.41
CA ALA A 43 -0.20 22.13 -19.10
C ALA A 43 0.89 21.54 -20.01
N ILE A 44 1.62 20.52 -19.59
CA ILE A 44 2.60 19.79 -20.40
C ILE A 44 1.94 19.12 -21.62
N MET A 45 0.77 18.48 -21.42
CA MET A 45 0.03 17.87 -22.51
C MET A 45 -0.47 18.91 -23.54
N ALA A 46 -0.91 20.09 -23.08
CA ALA A 46 -1.29 21.19 -23.96
C ALA A 46 -0.09 21.72 -24.73
N LEU A 47 1.08 21.83 -24.11
CA LEU A 47 2.33 22.22 -24.77
C LEU A 47 2.69 21.25 -25.91
N ARG A 48 2.64 19.92 -25.64
CA ARG A 48 2.91 18.89 -26.66
C ARG A 48 2.02 18.97 -27.89
N ALA A 49 0.84 19.53 -27.75
CA ALA A 49 -0.10 19.72 -28.87
C ALA A 49 0.23 20.96 -29.76
N THR A 50 1.03 21.90 -29.27
CA THR A 50 1.28 23.21 -29.92
C THR A 50 2.74 23.52 -30.17
N GLU A 51 3.67 22.85 -29.47
CA GLU A 51 5.12 23.06 -29.60
C GLU A 51 5.72 22.01 -30.54
N PHE A 52 6.62 22.47 -31.40
CA PHE A 52 7.33 21.66 -32.41
C PHE A 52 8.76 21.31 -31.96
N ASP A 53 9.31 22.01 -30.98
CA ASP A 53 10.62 21.67 -30.39
C ASP A 53 10.49 20.49 -29.41
N HIS A 54 10.79 19.30 -29.92
CA HIS A 54 10.72 18.06 -29.12
C HIS A 54 11.66 18.08 -27.91
N ASP A 55 12.86 18.63 -28.06
CA ASP A 55 13.87 18.68 -27.01
C ASP A 55 13.41 19.62 -25.87
N ALA A 56 12.78 20.75 -26.22
CA ALA A 56 12.22 21.66 -25.23
C ALA A 56 11.06 21.00 -24.45
N ILE A 57 10.22 20.23 -25.12
CA ILE A 57 9.14 19.46 -24.45
C ILE A 57 9.75 18.43 -23.51
N MET A 58 10.76 17.68 -23.94
CA MET A 58 11.41 16.66 -23.11
C MET A 58 12.09 17.27 -21.88
N ARG A 59 12.78 18.40 -22.02
CA ARG A 59 13.34 19.13 -20.85
C ARG A 59 12.26 19.56 -19.88
N CYS A 60 11.11 20.03 -20.35
CA CYS A 60 9.99 20.41 -19.49
C CYS A 60 9.42 19.21 -18.73
N ILE A 61 9.28 18.06 -19.39
CA ILE A 61 8.84 16.79 -18.76
C ILE A 61 9.84 16.33 -17.70
N GLU A 62 11.13 16.36 -18.01
CA GLU A 62 12.20 15.99 -17.09
C GLU A 62 12.22 16.90 -15.86
N THR A 63 12.13 18.23 -16.06
CA THR A 63 12.02 19.21 -14.97
C THR A 63 10.84 18.88 -14.04
N PHE A 64 9.68 18.53 -14.61
CA PHE A 64 8.52 18.13 -13.83
C PHE A 64 8.79 16.87 -12.99
N HIS A 65 9.32 15.83 -13.62
CA HIS A 65 9.59 14.56 -12.91
C HIS A 65 10.63 14.73 -11.81
N VAL A 66 11.72 15.44 -12.10
CA VAL A 66 12.77 15.72 -11.10
C VAL A 66 12.20 16.51 -9.93
N ALA A 67 11.49 17.61 -10.17
CA ALA A 67 10.96 18.46 -9.11
C ALA A 67 9.92 17.73 -8.22
N VAL A 68 9.05 16.89 -8.81
CA VAL A 68 8.10 16.07 -8.04
C VAL A 68 8.83 15.01 -7.21
N SER A 69 9.86 14.37 -7.78
CA SER A 69 10.66 13.36 -7.08
C SER A 69 11.44 13.96 -5.92
N GLU A 70 12.04 15.13 -6.11
CA GLU A 70 12.75 15.88 -5.05
C GLU A 70 11.78 16.30 -3.93
N PHE A 71 10.58 16.78 -4.29
CA PHE A 71 9.55 17.09 -3.30
C PHE A 71 9.17 15.84 -2.47
N LYS A 72 8.91 14.71 -3.14
CA LYS A 72 8.60 13.44 -2.46
C LYS A 72 9.74 13.02 -1.54
N ALA A 73 10.99 13.04 -2.01
CA ALA A 73 12.15 12.66 -1.21
C ALA A 73 12.35 13.56 0.02
N LYS A 74 12.09 14.88 -0.13
CA LYS A 74 12.23 15.85 0.95
C LYS A 74 11.11 15.77 1.99
N HIS A 75 9.90 15.43 1.56
CA HIS A 75 8.69 15.44 2.38
C HIS A 75 8.03 14.06 2.48
N ALA A 76 8.77 12.99 2.17
CA ALA A 76 8.26 11.64 2.29
C ALA A 76 7.78 11.34 3.70
N PHE A 77 6.62 10.70 3.79
CA PHE A 77 6.21 10.07 5.03
C PHE A 77 7.12 8.88 5.29
N GLU A 78 7.74 8.88 6.45
CA GLU A 78 8.53 7.73 6.86
C GLU A 78 7.60 6.59 7.24
N ARG A 79 7.63 5.51 6.44
CA ARG A 79 7.00 4.24 6.79
C ARG A 79 7.79 3.60 7.91
N LEU A 80 7.11 3.11 8.95
CA LEU A 80 7.79 2.32 9.98
C LEU A 80 8.22 0.97 9.39
N PRO A 81 9.52 0.62 9.45
CA PRO A 81 9.97 -0.71 9.07
C PRO A 81 9.32 -1.73 10.00
N TYR A 82 8.90 -2.87 9.42
CA TYR A 82 8.29 -3.91 10.24
C TYR A 82 9.24 -4.37 11.36
N SER A 83 8.70 -4.40 12.57
CA SER A 83 9.26 -5.11 13.73
C SER A 83 8.12 -5.80 14.49
N PRO A 84 8.39 -6.90 15.24
CA PRO A 84 7.34 -7.63 15.98
C PRO A 84 6.57 -6.77 16.99
N GLU A 85 7.16 -5.69 17.48
CA GLU A 85 6.54 -4.74 18.41
C GLU A 85 5.39 -3.94 17.77
N ILE A 86 5.38 -3.83 16.44
CA ILE A 86 4.30 -3.16 15.72
C ILE A 86 3.00 -3.95 15.87
N ASP A 87 3.06 -5.28 15.87
CA ASP A 87 1.89 -6.15 16.02
C ASP A 87 1.21 -6.03 17.39
N ALA A 88 1.92 -5.50 18.40
CA ALA A 88 1.37 -5.18 19.72
C ALA A 88 0.55 -3.86 19.73
N ARG A 89 0.72 -3.00 18.72
CA ARG A 89 0.02 -1.72 18.62
C ARG A 89 -1.40 -1.94 18.08
N TYR A 90 -2.27 -0.94 18.28
CA TYR A 90 -3.55 -0.90 17.57
C TYR A 90 -3.29 -0.86 16.06
N PRO A 91 -4.04 -1.63 15.23
CA PRO A 91 -3.67 -1.83 13.83
C PRO A 91 -3.76 -0.58 12.95
N PHE A 92 -4.48 0.46 13.35
CA PHE A 92 -4.64 1.66 12.55
C PHE A 92 -4.14 2.89 13.31
N ARG A 93 -3.38 3.73 12.61
CA ARG A 93 -2.92 5.03 13.07
C ARG A 93 -3.14 6.12 12.02
N ASP A 94 -3.24 7.35 12.45
CA ASP A 94 -3.28 8.52 11.58
C ASP A 94 -1.85 9.01 11.21
N GLU A 95 -1.80 10.13 10.53
CA GLU A 95 -0.57 10.77 10.07
C GLU A 95 0.28 11.33 11.22
N ALA A 96 -0.34 11.55 12.39
CA ALA A 96 0.32 12.03 13.62
C ALA A 96 0.64 10.90 14.61
N PHE A 97 0.58 9.63 14.13
CA PHE A 97 0.82 8.41 14.91
C PHE A 97 -0.22 8.13 16.01
N ASN A 98 -1.37 8.79 16.01
CA ASN A 98 -2.45 8.47 16.93
C ASN A 98 -3.20 7.24 16.47
N SER A 99 -3.60 6.37 17.41
CA SER A 99 -4.42 5.20 17.10
C SER A 99 -5.83 5.61 16.63
N VAL A 100 -6.27 5.03 15.51
CA VAL A 100 -7.60 5.26 14.94
C VAL A 100 -8.50 4.08 15.33
N TYR A 101 -9.16 4.19 16.49
CA TYR A 101 -9.99 3.13 17.05
C TYR A 101 -11.30 2.95 16.32
N ILE A 102 -11.69 1.72 16.02
CA ILE A 102 -13.06 1.39 15.57
C ILE A 102 -14.03 1.58 16.74
N GLY A 103 -15.22 2.08 16.43
CA GLY A 103 -16.19 2.49 17.43
C GLY A 103 -16.71 1.34 18.31
N SER A 104 -17.19 0.28 17.67
CA SER A 104 -17.72 -0.93 18.31
C SER A 104 -17.67 -2.10 17.34
N ARG A 105 -18.00 -3.31 17.81
CA ARG A 105 -18.13 -4.48 16.95
C ARG A 105 -19.21 -4.28 15.84
N ASP A 106 -20.31 -3.62 16.17
CA ASP A 106 -21.40 -3.36 15.23
C ASP A 106 -21.03 -2.32 14.17
N ALA A 107 -19.95 -1.56 14.39
CA ALA A 107 -19.38 -0.65 13.41
C ALA A 107 -18.56 -1.35 12.32
N LEU A 108 -18.33 -2.66 12.43
CA LEU A 108 -17.66 -3.50 11.45
C LEU A 108 -18.69 -4.25 10.63
N VAL A 109 -18.89 -3.87 9.38
CA VAL A 109 -19.97 -4.38 8.53
C VAL A 109 -19.39 -4.98 7.25
N ARG A 110 -19.85 -6.19 6.92
CA ARG A 110 -19.51 -6.80 5.63
C ARG A 110 -20.14 -5.97 4.50
N PRO A 111 -19.40 -5.60 3.42
CA PRO A 111 -19.97 -4.97 2.24
C PRO A 111 -21.05 -5.86 1.59
N PHE A 112 -22.04 -5.26 0.97
CA PHE A 112 -23.11 -5.99 0.29
C PHE A 112 -22.59 -6.85 -0.88
N ASP A 113 -21.53 -6.38 -1.55
CA ASP A 113 -20.86 -6.99 -2.69
C ASP A 113 -19.63 -7.82 -2.31
N ALA A 114 -19.51 -8.19 -1.03
CA ALA A 114 -18.36 -8.98 -0.55
C ALA A 114 -18.27 -10.33 -1.28
N SER A 115 -17.11 -10.62 -1.86
CA SER A 115 -16.83 -11.87 -2.58
C SER A 115 -16.73 -13.10 -1.67
N HIS A 116 -16.61 -12.90 -0.35
CA HIS A 116 -16.43 -13.95 0.65
C HIS A 116 -17.36 -13.77 1.84
N ASP A 117 -17.86 -14.89 2.36
CA ASP A 117 -18.81 -14.93 3.49
C ASP A 117 -18.08 -15.19 4.83
N PHE A 118 -17.12 -14.33 5.19
CA PHE A 118 -16.44 -14.42 6.49
C PHE A 118 -17.19 -13.59 7.56
N ASP A 119 -17.24 -14.17 8.78
CA ASP A 119 -17.91 -13.53 9.92
C ASP A 119 -17.04 -12.37 10.47
N PRO A 120 -17.57 -11.12 10.52
CA PRO A 120 -16.91 -9.99 11.19
C PRO A 120 -16.50 -10.26 12.63
N ALA A 121 -17.20 -11.18 13.32
CA ALA A 121 -16.87 -11.57 14.69
C ALA A 121 -15.47 -12.17 14.83
N THR A 122 -14.96 -12.85 13.80
CA THR A 122 -13.61 -13.43 13.80
C THR A 122 -12.51 -12.38 13.62
N VAL A 123 -12.87 -11.20 13.12
CA VAL A 123 -11.98 -10.05 12.90
C VAL A 123 -11.91 -9.15 14.14
N TRP A 124 -13.02 -9.07 14.89
CA TRP A 124 -13.15 -8.17 16.03
C TRP A 124 -12.03 -8.28 17.09
N PRO A 125 -11.50 -9.47 17.45
CA PRO A 125 -10.42 -9.56 18.44
C PRO A 125 -9.21 -8.68 18.11
N TYR A 126 -8.88 -8.49 16.85
CA TYR A 126 -7.77 -7.63 16.42
C TYR A 126 -8.09 -6.12 16.57
N LEU A 127 -9.37 -5.77 16.63
CA LEU A 127 -9.88 -4.39 16.70
C LEU A 127 -10.33 -3.98 18.11
N ASP A 128 -10.30 -4.91 19.05
CA ASP A 128 -10.68 -4.63 20.44
C ASP A 128 -9.65 -3.69 21.08
N ALA A 129 -10.07 -2.44 21.34
CA ALA A 129 -9.22 -1.43 21.94
C ALA A 129 -8.85 -1.73 23.41
N SER A 130 -9.60 -2.63 24.08
CA SER A 130 -9.33 -3.02 25.47
C SER A 130 -8.21 -4.03 25.61
N LEU A 131 -7.82 -4.69 24.49
CA LEU A 131 -6.79 -5.73 24.51
C LEU A 131 -5.42 -5.14 24.84
N ALA A 132 -4.73 -5.75 25.80
CA ALA A 132 -3.37 -5.33 26.15
C ALA A 132 -2.38 -5.58 24.98
N PRO A 133 -1.32 -4.76 24.84
CA PRO A 133 -0.37 -4.91 23.74
C PRO A 133 0.23 -6.32 23.57
N PRO A 134 0.66 -7.06 24.61
CA PRO A 134 1.17 -8.41 24.46
C PRO A 134 0.10 -9.41 23.96
N GLU A 135 -1.15 -9.25 24.41
CA GLU A 135 -2.27 -10.10 23.98
C GLU A 135 -2.60 -9.85 22.51
N ARG A 136 -2.53 -8.60 22.07
CA ARG A 136 -2.72 -8.23 20.66
C ARG A 136 -1.64 -8.84 19.77
N ALA A 137 -0.36 -8.75 20.15
CA ALA A 137 0.75 -9.38 19.43
C ALA A 137 0.55 -10.90 19.34
N GLN A 138 0.05 -11.54 20.43
CA GLN A 138 -0.20 -12.97 20.47
C GLN A 138 -1.29 -13.44 19.49
N LEU A 139 -2.24 -12.57 19.11
CA LEU A 139 -3.24 -12.90 18.08
C LEU A 139 -2.57 -13.21 16.73
N TYR A 140 -1.45 -12.56 16.43
CA TYR A 140 -0.64 -12.83 15.23
C TYR A 140 0.41 -13.92 15.51
N HIS A 141 1.29 -13.71 16.46
CA HIS A 141 2.46 -14.56 16.72
C HIS A 141 2.10 -15.98 17.20
N GLY A 142 0.86 -16.17 17.69
CA GLY A 142 0.33 -17.51 18.00
C GLY A 142 0.06 -18.41 16.80
N LYS A 143 0.09 -17.86 15.58
CA LYS A 143 -0.21 -18.60 14.33
C LYS A 143 0.73 -18.31 13.18
N ILE A 144 1.35 -17.16 13.14
CA ILE A 144 2.24 -16.72 12.04
C ILE A 144 3.50 -16.05 12.59
N LEU A 145 4.57 -16.10 11.82
CA LEU A 145 5.81 -15.38 12.09
C LEU A 145 6.36 -14.75 10.80
N CYS A 146 7.01 -13.61 10.94
CA CYS A 146 7.75 -12.99 9.85
C CYS A 146 9.23 -13.32 10.00
N ARG A 147 9.85 -13.83 8.93
CA ARG A 147 11.28 -14.10 8.86
C ARG A 147 11.86 -13.79 7.49
N ILE A 148 13.18 -13.77 7.42
CA ILE A 148 13.90 -13.61 6.16
C ILE A 148 13.73 -14.86 5.28
N MET A 149 13.42 -14.63 4.00
CA MET A 149 13.32 -15.66 2.96
C MET A 149 14.68 -16.23 2.64
N GLN A 150 14.74 -17.54 2.48
CA GLN A 150 15.91 -18.31 2.10
C GLN A 150 15.68 -19.00 0.75
N SER A 151 16.74 -19.47 0.09
CA SER A 151 16.61 -20.18 -1.18
C SER A 151 15.72 -21.42 -1.13
N ALA A 152 15.63 -22.07 0.03
CA ALA A 152 14.76 -23.24 0.24
C ALA A 152 13.25 -22.89 0.34
N ASP A 153 12.91 -21.62 0.50
CA ASP A 153 11.53 -21.13 0.60
C ASP A 153 10.93 -20.82 -0.77
N LEU A 154 11.76 -20.67 -1.80
CA LEU A 154 11.32 -20.30 -3.14
C LEU A 154 10.47 -21.41 -3.76
N LYS A 155 9.39 -21.01 -4.41
CA LYS A 155 8.50 -21.91 -5.17
C LYS A 155 8.86 -21.96 -6.66
N HIS A 156 9.55 -20.93 -7.14
CA HIS A 156 10.00 -20.82 -8.53
C HIS A 156 11.40 -20.18 -8.58
N PRO A 157 12.29 -20.58 -9.51
CA PRO A 157 13.61 -19.97 -9.67
C PRO A 157 13.57 -18.46 -9.90
N GLY A 158 12.54 -17.94 -10.57
CA GLY A 158 12.34 -16.49 -10.78
C GLY A 158 12.06 -15.69 -9.50
N GLU A 159 11.76 -16.35 -8.37
CA GLU A 159 11.54 -15.69 -7.06
C GLU A 159 12.86 -15.35 -6.33
N ARG A 160 14.03 -15.48 -6.96
CA ARG A 160 15.33 -15.28 -6.31
C ARG A 160 15.47 -13.90 -5.65
N ASP A 161 14.76 -12.89 -6.13
CA ASP A 161 14.75 -11.54 -5.55
C ASP A 161 14.05 -11.48 -4.18
N LEU A 162 13.31 -12.51 -3.80
CA LEU A 162 12.76 -12.63 -2.45
C LEU A 162 13.81 -13.09 -1.43
N ILE A 163 14.93 -13.66 -1.86
CA ILE A 163 16.02 -14.07 -0.94
C ILE A 163 16.55 -12.83 -0.22
N GLY A 164 16.55 -12.87 1.12
CA GLY A 164 16.94 -11.74 1.95
C GLY A 164 15.81 -10.76 2.25
N GLN A 165 14.68 -10.85 1.57
CA GLN A 165 13.46 -10.12 1.90
C GLN A 165 12.67 -10.83 3.01
N ARG A 166 11.61 -10.21 3.49
CA ARG A 166 10.72 -10.79 4.51
C ARG A 166 9.62 -11.61 3.88
N GLY A 167 9.22 -12.69 4.56
CA GLY A 167 8.03 -13.48 4.25
C GLY A 167 7.33 -13.86 5.55
N VAL A 168 6.05 -14.19 5.46
CA VAL A 168 5.21 -14.59 6.59
C VAL A 168 4.92 -16.07 6.51
N PHE A 169 5.14 -16.79 7.61
CA PHE A 169 5.06 -18.26 7.67
C PHE A 169 4.13 -18.70 8.77
N ALA A 170 3.38 -19.77 8.54
CA ALA A 170 2.58 -20.43 9.57
C ALA A 170 3.48 -21.05 10.66
N THR A 171 3.16 -20.84 11.94
CA THR A 171 3.86 -21.47 13.08
C THR A 171 3.17 -22.73 13.57
N ARG A 172 1.91 -22.92 13.21
CA ARG A 172 1.06 -24.09 13.51
C ARG A 172 0.17 -24.42 12.34
N GLU A 173 -0.58 -25.49 12.44
CA GLU A 173 -1.67 -25.78 11.52
C GLU A 173 -2.72 -24.66 11.55
N ILE A 174 -3.14 -24.21 10.36
CA ILE A 174 -4.18 -23.20 10.16
C ILE A 174 -5.29 -23.85 9.34
N GLN A 175 -6.53 -23.72 9.78
CA GLN A 175 -7.68 -24.30 9.13
C GLN A 175 -8.27 -23.36 8.06
N PRO A 176 -8.90 -23.90 6.99
CA PRO A 176 -9.64 -23.09 6.02
C PRO A 176 -10.65 -22.17 6.73
N GLY A 177 -10.72 -20.90 6.32
CA GLY A 177 -11.61 -19.90 6.92
C GLY A 177 -11.10 -19.29 8.22
N GLU A 178 -9.95 -19.70 8.74
CA GLU A 178 -9.35 -19.09 9.93
C GLU A 178 -8.84 -17.68 9.61
N CYS A 179 -9.22 -16.69 10.45
CA CYS A 179 -8.72 -15.32 10.36
C CYS A 179 -7.26 -15.27 10.86
N LEU A 180 -6.36 -14.78 10.00
CA LEU A 180 -4.94 -14.65 10.28
C LEU A 180 -4.58 -13.31 10.90
N GLY A 181 -5.41 -12.28 10.67
CA GLY A 181 -5.22 -10.94 11.18
C GLY A 181 -5.73 -9.85 10.25
N ILE A 182 -5.37 -8.63 10.56
CA ILE A 182 -5.75 -7.41 9.83
C ILE A 182 -4.51 -6.81 9.19
N TYR A 183 -4.64 -6.36 7.94
CA TYR A 183 -3.64 -5.51 7.30
C TYR A 183 -3.64 -4.16 8.00
N GLY A 184 -2.64 -3.91 8.82
CA GLY A 184 -2.54 -2.75 9.70
C GLY A 184 -1.42 -1.80 9.30
N GLY A 185 -1.62 -0.50 9.56
CA GLY A 185 -0.65 0.54 9.26
C GLY A 185 -1.23 1.94 9.38
N ARG A 186 -0.65 2.88 8.63
CA ARG A 186 -1.05 4.28 8.61
C ARG A 186 -2.18 4.52 7.60
N LEU A 187 -3.29 5.05 8.08
CA LEU A 187 -4.39 5.52 7.23
C LEU A 187 -4.01 6.88 6.61
N MET A 188 -4.24 7.02 5.31
CA MET A 188 -3.85 8.19 4.53
C MET A 188 -5.01 8.71 3.69
N THR A 189 -5.04 10.03 3.48
CA THR A 189 -5.88 10.63 2.44
C THR A 189 -5.27 10.37 1.05
N PRO A 190 -6.05 10.53 -0.06
CA PRO A 190 -5.52 10.43 -1.42
C PRO A 190 -4.32 11.37 -1.67
N ALA A 191 -4.36 12.57 -1.09
CA ALA A 191 -3.31 13.55 -1.21
C ALA A 191 -1.98 13.04 -0.64
N ILE A 192 -2.02 12.43 0.55
CA ILE A 192 -0.84 11.87 1.20
C ILE A 192 -0.34 10.64 0.45
N ALA A 193 -1.25 9.73 0.09
CA ALA A 193 -0.90 8.51 -0.64
C ALA A 193 -0.22 8.81 -1.99
N SER A 194 -0.68 9.85 -2.72
CA SER A 194 -0.08 10.26 -4.00
C SER A 194 1.34 10.83 -3.85
N MET A 195 1.73 11.25 -2.64
CA MET A 195 3.05 11.80 -2.32
C MET A 195 3.97 10.82 -1.58
N CYS A 196 3.57 9.55 -1.39
CA CYS A 196 4.48 8.53 -0.90
C CYS A 196 5.66 8.33 -1.87
N LEU A 197 6.86 8.17 -1.31
CA LEU A 197 8.06 7.86 -2.11
C LEU A 197 8.03 6.40 -2.56
N ASP A 198 7.67 5.50 -1.63
CA ASP A 198 7.47 4.07 -1.88
C ASP A 198 5.99 3.72 -1.60
N ASP A 199 5.32 3.17 -2.61
CA ASP A 199 3.92 2.75 -2.54
C ASP A 199 3.76 1.22 -2.48
N SER A 200 4.85 0.47 -2.28
CA SER A 200 4.87 -1.00 -2.31
C SER A 200 3.94 -1.64 -1.28
N PHE A 201 3.66 -0.95 -0.18
CA PHE A 201 2.80 -1.41 0.91
C PHE A 201 1.49 -0.63 0.98
N VAL A 202 1.22 0.24 0.01
CA VAL A 202 0.03 1.08 0.00
C VAL A 202 -1.13 0.33 -0.65
N LEU A 203 -2.21 0.15 0.11
CA LEU A 203 -3.46 -0.43 -0.38
C LEU A 203 -4.60 0.59 -0.29
N SER A 204 -5.52 0.53 -1.26
CA SER A 204 -6.79 1.25 -1.13
C SER A 204 -7.64 0.57 -0.04
N CYS A 205 -8.08 1.34 0.93
CA CYS A 205 -9.06 0.96 1.93
C CYS A 205 -10.30 1.86 1.87
N SER A 206 -10.61 2.35 0.68
CA SER A 206 -11.75 3.22 0.41
C SER A 206 -13.08 2.52 0.65
N THR A 207 -14.08 3.30 1.02
CA THR A 207 -15.49 2.91 1.09
C THR A 207 -16.28 3.71 0.06
N GLN A 208 -17.59 3.46 -0.05
CA GLN A 208 -18.47 4.30 -0.88
C GLN A 208 -18.58 5.74 -0.37
N LYS A 209 -18.23 5.99 0.90
CA LYS A 209 -18.37 7.31 1.55
C LYS A 209 -17.07 8.11 1.55
N GLU A 210 -15.94 7.45 1.59
CA GLU A 210 -14.65 8.10 1.80
C GLU A 210 -13.54 7.35 1.05
N GLU A 211 -12.73 8.09 0.32
CA GLU A 211 -11.52 7.57 -0.29
C GLU A 211 -10.38 7.55 0.74
N CYS A 212 -9.80 6.39 0.96
CA CYS A 212 -8.80 6.15 1.97
C CYS A 212 -7.77 5.14 1.50
N PHE A 213 -6.52 5.31 1.94
CA PHE A 213 -5.42 4.39 1.69
C PHE A 213 -4.80 3.98 3.02
N ILE A 214 -4.14 2.82 3.02
CA ILE A 214 -3.37 2.34 4.17
C ILE A 214 -1.95 1.97 3.71
N ASP A 215 -0.96 2.51 4.38
CA ASP A 215 0.44 2.10 4.24
C ASP A 215 0.73 1.02 5.29
N GLY A 216 0.87 -0.22 4.82
CA GLY A 216 0.97 -1.41 5.67
C GLY A 216 2.28 -1.45 6.46
N GLU A 217 2.20 -1.69 7.77
CA GLU A 217 3.37 -1.69 8.68
C GLU A 217 3.48 -2.97 9.51
N ASN A 218 2.37 -3.70 9.72
CA ASN A 218 2.35 -4.88 10.56
C ASN A 218 2.77 -6.16 9.80
N ILE A 219 2.77 -7.30 10.50
CA ILE A 219 3.21 -8.59 9.96
C ILE A 219 2.51 -8.95 8.64
N LEU A 220 1.22 -8.66 8.46
CA LEU A 220 0.50 -9.00 7.23
C LEU A 220 0.94 -8.18 6.02
N ALA A 221 1.54 -7.00 6.22
CA ALA A 221 2.14 -6.25 5.13
C ALA A 221 3.40 -6.92 4.55
N MET A 222 3.97 -7.90 5.28
CA MET A 222 5.12 -8.69 4.84
C MET A 222 4.74 -9.96 4.09
N THR A 223 3.44 -10.17 3.80
CA THR A 223 2.97 -11.35 3.06
C THR A 223 3.21 -11.15 1.58
N ASN A 224 3.94 -12.06 0.95
CA ASN A 224 4.29 -11.99 -0.46
C ASN A 224 3.16 -12.47 -1.38
N THR A 225 3.31 -12.19 -2.68
CA THR A 225 2.44 -12.70 -3.76
C THR A 225 3.15 -13.78 -4.58
N ILE A 226 2.49 -14.31 -5.60
CA ILE A 226 3.05 -15.26 -6.57
C ILE A 226 2.90 -14.66 -7.97
N PHE A 227 3.97 -14.72 -8.75
CA PHE A 227 3.95 -14.32 -10.15
C PHE A 227 4.03 -15.54 -11.10
N ALA A 228 3.49 -15.37 -12.29
CA ALA A 228 3.83 -16.18 -13.44
C ALA A 228 5.12 -15.64 -14.05
N TYR A 229 6.02 -16.52 -14.45
CA TYR A 229 7.34 -16.18 -14.96
C TYR A 229 7.53 -16.67 -16.39
N GLU A 230 8.18 -15.86 -17.22
CA GLU A 230 8.74 -16.22 -18.52
C GLU A 230 10.24 -15.88 -18.47
N ASP A 231 11.10 -16.87 -18.74
CA ASP A 231 12.56 -16.72 -18.65
C ASP A 231 13.05 -16.07 -17.33
N ASP A 232 12.52 -16.56 -16.21
CA ASP A 232 12.75 -16.04 -14.85
C ASP A 232 12.28 -14.59 -14.60
N CYS A 233 11.64 -13.94 -15.57
CA CYS A 233 11.06 -12.59 -15.42
C CYS A 233 9.57 -12.68 -15.07
N PRO A 234 9.09 -11.92 -14.05
CA PRO A 234 7.67 -11.88 -13.71
C PRO A 234 6.87 -11.15 -14.80
N VAL A 235 5.83 -11.79 -15.35
CA VAL A 235 5.03 -11.25 -16.45
C VAL A 235 3.58 -10.97 -16.07
N ALA A 236 3.05 -11.68 -15.07
CA ALA A 236 1.70 -11.52 -14.56
C ALA A 236 1.59 -12.05 -13.13
N GLN A 237 0.47 -11.76 -12.46
CA GLN A 237 0.08 -12.50 -11.25
C GLN A 237 -0.19 -13.96 -11.63
N ALA A 238 0.22 -14.91 -10.78
CA ALA A 238 -0.16 -16.30 -10.97
C ALA A 238 -1.69 -16.47 -10.85
N GLU A 239 -2.24 -17.45 -11.55
CA GLU A 239 -3.68 -17.75 -11.48
C GLU A 239 -4.05 -18.48 -10.18
N ASP A 240 -3.12 -19.25 -9.59
CA ASP A 240 -3.32 -20.08 -8.42
C ASP A 240 -2.10 -20.09 -7.46
N GLY A 241 -2.12 -21.00 -6.49
CA GLY A 241 -1.04 -21.19 -5.50
C GLY A 241 -1.18 -20.32 -4.26
N TYR A 242 -2.17 -19.44 -4.21
CA TYR A 242 -2.47 -18.61 -3.04
C TYR A 242 -3.15 -19.45 -1.95
N ASN A 243 -2.72 -19.26 -0.72
CA ASN A 243 -3.29 -19.94 0.45
C ASN A 243 -4.01 -18.99 1.40
N THR A 244 -4.02 -17.70 1.08
CA THR A 244 -4.74 -16.67 1.82
C THR A 244 -5.50 -15.73 0.89
N VAL A 245 -6.57 -15.13 1.43
CA VAL A 245 -7.37 -14.12 0.76
C VAL A 245 -7.64 -12.97 1.71
N THR A 246 -7.72 -11.74 1.18
CA THR A 246 -8.10 -10.56 1.97
C THR A 246 -9.59 -10.29 1.77
N ALA A 247 -10.37 -10.43 2.84
CA ALA A 247 -11.75 -9.97 2.91
C ALA A 247 -11.81 -8.54 3.43
N ARG A 248 -12.76 -7.75 2.93
CA ARG A 248 -12.97 -6.35 3.32
C ARG A 248 -14.19 -6.20 4.18
N PHE A 249 -14.09 -5.34 5.21
CA PHE A 249 -15.19 -4.98 6.10
C PHE A 249 -15.24 -3.45 6.23
N ASN A 250 -16.37 -2.85 5.94
CA ASN A 250 -16.55 -1.42 6.16
C ASN A 250 -16.55 -1.13 7.65
N ALA A 251 -15.82 -0.11 8.05
CA ALA A 251 -15.69 0.29 9.44
C ALA A 251 -15.85 1.80 9.60
N THR A 252 -16.35 2.20 10.78
CA THR A 252 -16.37 3.60 11.19
C THR A 252 -15.60 3.75 12.48
N SER A 253 -14.62 4.63 12.49
CA SER A 253 -13.80 4.93 13.67
C SER A 253 -14.56 5.80 14.67
N ARG A 254 -14.07 5.86 15.91
CA ARG A 254 -14.61 6.75 16.97
C ARG A 254 -14.57 8.24 16.60
N CYS A 255 -13.61 8.63 15.74
CA CYS A 255 -13.54 10.01 15.22
C CYS A 255 -14.39 10.26 13.98
N GLY A 256 -15.20 9.27 13.53
CA GLY A 256 -16.11 9.38 12.40
C GLY A 256 -15.50 9.04 11.03
N ARG A 257 -14.21 8.75 10.92
CA ARG A 257 -13.55 8.36 9.67
C ARG A 257 -14.08 6.99 9.20
N SER A 258 -14.43 6.90 7.92
CA SER A 258 -14.98 5.68 7.31
C SER A 258 -13.92 5.05 6.39
N PHE A 259 -13.59 3.79 6.61
CA PHE A 259 -12.63 3.07 5.78
C PHE A 259 -12.92 1.56 5.79
N SER A 260 -12.29 0.84 4.87
CA SER A 260 -12.41 -0.61 4.75
C SER A 260 -11.25 -1.30 5.47
N VAL A 261 -11.58 -2.18 6.42
CA VAL A 261 -10.63 -3.05 7.11
C VAL A 261 -10.36 -4.27 6.24
N GLY A 262 -9.11 -4.47 5.83
CA GLY A 262 -8.65 -5.68 5.16
C GLY A 262 -8.25 -6.74 6.18
N ALA A 263 -8.95 -7.87 6.22
CA ALA A 263 -8.61 -9.01 7.05
C ALA A 263 -8.20 -10.21 6.19
N SER A 264 -7.10 -10.87 6.56
CA SER A 264 -6.58 -12.03 5.86
C SER A 264 -7.16 -13.32 6.44
N PHE A 265 -7.60 -14.22 5.56
CA PHE A 265 -8.16 -15.54 5.89
C PHE A 265 -7.44 -16.63 5.11
N ALA A 266 -7.28 -17.79 5.73
CA ALA A 266 -6.80 -18.98 5.05
C ALA A 266 -7.86 -19.51 4.06
N THR A 267 -7.46 -19.80 2.82
CA THR A 267 -8.35 -20.38 1.78
C THR A 267 -8.32 -21.91 1.80
N ALA A 268 -7.27 -22.51 2.36
CA ALA A 268 -7.05 -23.94 2.46
C ALA A 268 -6.35 -24.26 3.78
N PHE A 269 -6.18 -25.55 4.09
CA PHE A 269 -5.30 -25.99 5.17
C PHE A 269 -3.86 -25.55 4.92
N ILE A 270 -3.24 -24.92 5.92
CA ILE A 270 -1.85 -24.45 5.87
C ILE A 270 -1.04 -25.17 6.94
N ALA A 271 -0.05 -25.95 6.53
CA ALA A 271 0.84 -26.66 7.44
C ALA A 271 1.86 -25.71 8.09
N PRO A 272 2.39 -26.04 9.29
CA PRO A 272 3.48 -25.29 9.92
C PRO A 272 4.68 -25.14 8.96
N GLY A 273 5.32 -23.98 8.96
CA GLY A 273 6.46 -23.69 8.10
C GLY A 273 6.08 -23.27 6.67
N THR A 274 4.80 -23.34 6.30
CA THR A 274 4.34 -22.88 4.96
C THR A 274 4.27 -21.37 4.91
N GLU A 275 4.80 -20.78 3.85
CA GLU A 275 4.69 -19.36 3.59
C GLU A 275 3.25 -18.97 3.21
N LEU A 276 2.77 -17.86 3.76
CA LEU A 276 1.51 -17.23 3.37
C LEU A 276 1.69 -16.44 2.08
N ARG A 277 0.80 -16.66 1.14
CA ARG A 277 0.79 -15.98 -0.17
C ARG A 277 -0.62 -15.52 -0.51
N TRP A 278 -0.77 -14.27 -0.96
CA TRP A 278 -2.05 -13.72 -1.37
C TRP A 278 -1.94 -12.99 -2.70
N ASN A 279 -3.05 -12.88 -3.43
CA ASN A 279 -3.08 -12.19 -4.71
C ASN A 279 -3.13 -10.67 -4.52
N TYR A 280 -2.13 -9.94 -5.03
CA TYR A 280 -2.08 -8.47 -5.00
C TYR A 280 -3.05 -7.85 -6.01
N ASN A 281 -3.63 -8.67 -6.92
CA ASN A 281 -4.50 -8.23 -8.01
C ASN A 281 -3.83 -7.23 -8.98
N TYR A 282 -2.54 -7.35 -9.19
CA TYR A 282 -1.85 -6.55 -10.20
C TYR A 282 -2.24 -7.00 -11.61
N SER A 283 -2.50 -6.02 -12.50
CA SER A 283 -2.60 -6.30 -13.92
C SER A 283 -1.23 -6.77 -14.49
N PRO A 284 -1.20 -7.50 -15.61
CA PRO A 284 0.06 -7.89 -16.26
C PRO A 284 0.96 -6.68 -16.58
N GLU A 285 0.38 -5.53 -16.91
CA GLU A 285 1.12 -4.30 -17.15
C GLU A 285 1.78 -3.77 -15.86
N GLN A 286 1.05 -3.78 -14.73
CA GLN A 286 1.60 -3.39 -13.43
C GLN A 286 2.73 -4.32 -12.99
N VAL A 287 2.60 -5.64 -13.22
CA VAL A 287 3.66 -6.60 -12.91
C VAL A 287 4.92 -6.28 -13.71
N ARG A 288 4.80 -6.14 -15.03
CA ARG A 288 5.93 -5.80 -15.89
C ARG A 288 6.58 -4.48 -15.52
N ASN A 289 5.81 -3.45 -15.23
CA ASN A 289 6.33 -2.12 -14.90
C ASN A 289 7.02 -2.05 -13.53
N ARG A 290 6.60 -2.89 -12.57
CA ARG A 290 7.12 -2.86 -11.19
C ARG A 290 8.22 -3.87 -10.92
N PHE A 291 8.18 -5.04 -11.57
CA PHE A 291 9.00 -6.19 -11.20
C PHE A 291 9.86 -6.73 -12.34
N SER A 292 9.57 -6.41 -13.60
CA SER A 292 10.49 -6.76 -14.68
C SER A 292 11.59 -5.70 -14.71
N SER A 293 12.68 -5.93 -13.99
CA SER A 293 13.92 -5.18 -14.15
C SER A 293 14.47 -5.47 -15.55
N VAL A 294 14.05 -4.68 -16.52
CA VAL A 294 14.85 -4.52 -17.73
C VAL A 294 16.12 -3.84 -17.29
N GLU A 295 17.24 -4.56 -17.28
CA GLU A 295 18.55 -3.95 -17.26
C GLU A 295 18.57 -2.86 -18.33
N GLN A 296 18.54 -1.59 -17.90
CA GLN A 296 18.85 -0.45 -18.75
C GLN A 296 20.33 -0.11 -18.58
#